data_335ddfcc85889d4d80ce362c9618c3be
#
_entry.id   335ddfcc85889d4d80ce362c9618c3be
#
_cell.length_a   1.000
_cell.length_b   1.000
_cell.length_c   1.000
_cell.angle_alpha   90.00
_cell.angle_beta   90.00
_cell.angle_gamma   90.00
#
_symmetry.space_group_name_H-M   'P 1'
#
loop_
_entity.id
_entity.type
_entity.pdbx_description
1 polymer ?
#
loop_
_entity_poly.entity_id
_entity_poly.type
_entity_poly.pdbx_seq_one_letter_code
_entity_poly.pdbx_strand_id
1 'polypeptide(L)'
;MAFFRYGQAVSDLVTLGQRIRHYRTAAGLTLDQLGDRVGVAGSQLSLMENGRREPRVTLLTAIGTELGVTLAELLDTTPPTPRAALEIELERAQRSPHYAGLGLPVVRAGRSMPDDVLESLVGLHRALLERERQAIATPEEARRANTAQRLHMRTLDNYLPDIEELAQQVVRESGHVSGALTHREVGLMAQKLGFELVYVNDLPHSARSVTDLDNGRIYLPPASIPGGHGLRSMALQAIAHRLLGHEVPTSYAEFLRQRLEINYFAAACLMPREQSVAFLSQAKADRNIAVEDFRDAFGVTHEAAALRFTNLATSHLDLTVHFLRVGDDGAVYKAYENDGLRLPVDVTGSTEGQLVCRKWSARAAFARTNRTTEYYQYTDTPEGTFWESTQIGTSASDEFSITVGVPFADSKWFRGRDTANRHRSTCPDPACCKRPDG
;
A
#
# COMPACT_ATOMS: atom_id res chain seq x y z
N MET A 1 -5.19 -38.93 -12.19
CA MET A 1 -3.81 -38.81 -12.73
C MET A 1 -3.30 -37.43 -12.35
N ALA A 2 -2.43 -37.37 -11.36
CA ALA A 2 -1.90 -36.13 -10.80
C ALA A 2 -0.65 -35.72 -11.59
N PHE A 3 -0.76 -34.69 -12.40
CA PHE A 3 0.40 -33.94 -12.89
C PHE A 3 0.86 -33.00 -11.79
N PHE A 4 1.76 -33.47 -10.95
CA PHE A 4 2.43 -32.65 -9.95
C PHE A 4 3.40 -31.68 -10.65
N ARG A 5 3.28 -30.42 -10.27
CA ARG A 5 4.04 -29.23 -10.65
C ARG A 5 5.56 -29.43 -10.44
N TYR A 6 6.27 -29.70 -11.50
CA TYR A 6 7.75 -29.71 -11.51
C TYR A 6 8.36 -28.30 -11.63
N GLY A 7 7.54 -27.24 -11.66
CA GLY A 7 8.01 -25.86 -11.87
C GLY A 7 8.41 -25.08 -10.61
N GLN A 8 8.04 -25.54 -9.41
CA GLN A 8 8.35 -24.84 -8.15
C GLN A 8 9.63 -25.32 -7.44
N ALA A 9 10.15 -26.48 -7.77
CA ALA A 9 11.36 -27.04 -7.13
C ALA A 9 12.68 -26.42 -7.61
N VAL A 10 12.70 -25.73 -8.76
CA VAL A 10 13.93 -25.16 -9.35
C VAL A 10 14.25 -23.76 -8.79
N SER A 11 13.33 -23.10 -8.10
CA SER A 11 13.51 -21.72 -7.65
C SER A 11 14.26 -21.54 -6.34
N ASP A 12 14.63 -22.61 -5.63
CA ASP A 12 15.17 -22.50 -4.26
C ASP A 12 16.57 -23.09 -4.02
N LEU A 13 17.33 -23.37 -5.09
CA LEU A 13 18.72 -23.86 -4.94
C LEU A 13 19.61 -22.86 -4.21
N VAL A 14 19.32 -21.59 -4.28
CA VAL A 14 20.07 -20.53 -3.59
C VAL A 14 19.83 -20.62 -2.08
N THR A 15 18.59 -20.72 -1.65
CA THR A 15 18.22 -20.89 -0.23
C THR A 15 18.76 -22.20 0.32
N LEU A 16 18.61 -23.32 -0.39
CA LEU A 16 19.17 -24.60 -0.01
C LEU A 16 20.70 -24.51 0.17
N GLY A 17 21.39 -23.88 -0.77
CA GLY A 17 22.83 -23.68 -0.70
C GLY A 17 23.27 -22.87 0.53
N GLN A 18 22.56 -21.78 0.82
CA GLN A 18 22.83 -20.95 1.99
C GLN A 18 22.55 -21.71 3.31
N ARG A 19 21.54 -22.59 3.35
CA ARG A 19 21.27 -23.43 4.53
C ARG A 19 22.35 -24.44 4.75
N ILE A 20 22.81 -25.13 3.70
CA ILE A 20 23.95 -26.06 3.78
C ILE A 20 25.19 -25.33 4.33
N ARG A 21 25.49 -24.14 3.78
CA ARG A 21 26.60 -23.29 4.24
C ARG A 21 26.44 -22.87 5.69
N HIS A 22 25.25 -22.48 6.12
CA HIS A 22 24.94 -22.09 7.49
C HIS A 22 25.23 -23.20 8.47
N TYR A 23 24.66 -24.38 8.25
CA TYR A 23 24.88 -25.54 9.14
C TYR A 23 26.32 -26.05 9.10
N ARG A 24 26.97 -26.07 7.93
CA ARG A 24 28.41 -26.43 7.84
C ARG A 24 29.28 -25.48 8.65
N THR A 25 29.03 -24.16 8.54
CA THR A 25 29.85 -23.19 9.28
C THR A 25 29.54 -23.21 10.76
N ALA A 26 28.31 -23.47 11.17
CA ALA A 26 27.92 -23.67 12.57
C ALA A 26 28.61 -24.91 13.16
N ALA A 27 28.79 -25.96 12.37
CA ALA A 27 29.55 -27.16 12.76
C ALA A 27 31.09 -26.98 12.71
N GLY A 28 31.58 -25.78 12.32
CA GLY A 28 33.01 -25.48 12.24
C GLY A 28 33.75 -26.19 11.11
N LEU A 29 33.04 -26.74 10.13
CA LEU A 29 33.67 -27.55 9.04
C LEU A 29 34.05 -26.66 7.85
N THR A 30 35.22 -26.99 7.23
CA THR A 30 35.58 -26.46 5.92
C THR A 30 34.82 -27.20 4.81
N LEU A 31 34.85 -26.68 3.58
CA LEU A 31 34.25 -27.34 2.41
C LEU A 31 34.88 -28.72 2.16
N ASP A 32 36.21 -28.83 2.30
CA ASP A 32 36.92 -30.07 2.08
C ASP A 32 36.61 -31.09 3.18
N GLN A 33 36.57 -30.66 4.45
CA GLN A 33 36.22 -31.54 5.57
C GLN A 33 34.80 -32.13 5.45
N LEU A 34 33.81 -31.30 5.08
CA LEU A 34 32.46 -31.81 4.84
C LEU A 34 32.46 -32.72 3.57
N GLY A 35 33.18 -32.30 2.52
CA GLY A 35 33.32 -33.07 1.27
C GLY A 35 33.83 -34.46 1.50
N ASP A 36 34.92 -34.60 2.26
CA ASP A 36 35.53 -35.91 2.60
C ASP A 36 34.54 -36.81 3.35
N ARG A 37 33.73 -36.25 4.27
CA ARG A 37 32.72 -37.00 5.04
C ARG A 37 31.55 -37.51 4.20
N VAL A 38 31.14 -36.74 3.19
CA VAL A 38 29.97 -37.08 2.34
C VAL A 38 30.38 -37.63 0.96
N GLY A 39 31.68 -37.83 0.72
CA GLY A 39 32.21 -38.47 -0.48
C GLY A 39 32.16 -37.60 -1.75
N VAL A 40 32.27 -36.27 -1.62
CA VAL A 40 32.32 -35.34 -2.76
C VAL A 40 33.47 -34.32 -2.60
N ALA A 41 33.98 -33.81 -3.69
CA ALA A 41 35.00 -32.76 -3.63
C ALA A 41 34.46 -31.46 -3.04
N GLY A 42 35.26 -30.71 -2.25
CA GLY A 42 34.92 -29.44 -1.68
C GLY A 42 34.48 -28.40 -2.73
N SER A 43 35.05 -28.46 -3.94
CA SER A 43 34.64 -27.66 -5.08
C SER A 43 33.19 -27.94 -5.53
N GLN A 44 32.74 -29.18 -5.44
CA GLN A 44 31.32 -29.53 -5.74
C GLN A 44 30.37 -29.00 -4.66
N LEU A 45 30.75 -29.12 -3.38
CA LEU A 45 29.98 -28.51 -2.29
C LEU A 45 29.91 -27.00 -2.44
N SER A 46 31.01 -26.34 -2.83
CA SER A 46 31.00 -24.89 -3.12
C SER A 46 29.98 -24.52 -4.20
N LEU A 47 29.86 -25.33 -5.26
CA LEU A 47 28.84 -25.10 -6.30
C LEU A 47 27.41 -25.29 -5.76
N MET A 48 27.20 -26.21 -4.84
CA MET A 48 25.88 -26.42 -4.20
C MET A 48 25.57 -25.30 -3.24
N GLU A 49 26.52 -24.90 -2.39
CA GLU A 49 26.33 -23.76 -1.45
C GLU A 49 26.06 -22.43 -2.15
N ASN A 50 26.53 -22.27 -3.38
CA ASN A 50 26.25 -21.09 -4.21
C ASN A 50 25.02 -21.30 -5.13
N GLY A 51 24.21 -22.33 -4.94
CA GLY A 51 23.01 -22.62 -5.72
C GLY A 51 23.26 -22.82 -7.23
N ARG A 52 24.48 -23.24 -7.62
CA ARG A 52 24.89 -23.50 -9.02
C ARG A 52 24.81 -24.95 -9.43
N ARG A 53 24.63 -25.86 -8.46
CA ARG A 53 24.47 -27.26 -8.69
C ARG A 53 23.44 -27.85 -7.75
N GLU A 54 22.49 -28.59 -8.31
CA GLU A 54 21.48 -29.30 -7.54
C GLU A 54 22.09 -30.58 -6.96
N PRO A 55 22.05 -30.79 -5.63
CA PRO A 55 22.47 -32.02 -4.99
C PRO A 55 21.41 -33.13 -5.19
N ARG A 56 21.84 -34.36 -5.34
CA ARG A 56 20.94 -35.53 -5.31
C ARG A 56 20.38 -35.70 -3.88
N VAL A 57 19.15 -36.22 -3.76
CA VAL A 57 18.49 -36.45 -2.46
C VAL A 57 19.36 -37.31 -1.52
N THR A 58 20.05 -38.33 -2.06
CA THR A 58 20.98 -39.19 -1.30
C THR A 58 22.12 -38.38 -0.69
N LEU A 59 22.68 -37.44 -1.44
CA LEU A 59 23.76 -36.57 -0.95
C LEU A 59 23.21 -35.55 0.07
N LEU A 60 22.02 -34.98 -0.11
CA LEU A 60 21.39 -34.13 0.87
C LEU A 60 21.15 -34.86 2.20
N THR A 61 20.68 -36.09 2.14
CA THR A 61 20.51 -36.93 3.33
C THR A 61 21.86 -37.17 4.05
N ALA A 62 22.93 -37.45 3.29
CA ALA A 62 24.26 -37.63 3.87
C ALA A 62 24.78 -36.32 4.50
N ILE A 63 24.59 -35.17 3.83
CA ILE A 63 24.92 -33.84 4.37
C ILE A 63 24.13 -33.57 5.66
N GLY A 64 22.83 -33.83 5.67
CA GLY A 64 21.97 -33.64 6.85
C GLY A 64 22.46 -34.49 8.04
N THR A 65 22.79 -35.76 7.80
CA THR A 65 23.32 -36.68 8.82
C THR A 65 24.64 -36.15 9.41
N GLU A 66 25.57 -35.71 8.56
CA GLU A 66 26.87 -35.19 9.02
C GLU A 66 26.77 -33.86 9.76
N LEU A 67 25.78 -33.04 9.43
CA LEU A 67 25.54 -31.76 10.05
C LEU A 67 24.54 -31.82 11.24
N GLY A 68 23.99 -33.02 11.52
CA GLY A 68 23.04 -33.23 12.61
C GLY A 68 21.68 -32.58 12.40
N VAL A 69 21.24 -32.38 11.13
CA VAL A 69 19.98 -31.79 10.76
C VAL A 69 19.17 -32.72 9.85
N THR A 70 17.87 -32.58 9.89
CA THR A 70 16.93 -33.35 9.06
C THR A 70 16.93 -32.86 7.61
N LEU A 71 16.49 -33.71 6.69
CA LEU A 71 16.27 -33.30 5.30
C LEU A 71 15.23 -32.19 5.20
N ALA A 72 14.21 -32.21 6.05
CA ALA A 72 13.18 -31.16 6.10
C ALA A 72 13.77 -29.79 6.51
N GLU A 73 14.68 -29.78 7.47
CA GLU A 73 15.37 -28.54 7.87
C GLU A 73 16.29 -28.00 6.75
N LEU A 74 16.96 -28.89 5.99
CA LEU A 74 17.73 -28.44 4.82
C LEU A 74 16.85 -27.86 3.71
N LEU A 75 15.70 -28.46 3.48
CA LEU A 75 14.77 -28.09 2.40
C LEU A 75 13.81 -26.95 2.80
N ASP A 76 13.84 -26.46 4.04
CA ASP A 76 13.06 -25.34 4.47
C ASP A 76 13.41 -24.09 3.64
N THR A 77 12.40 -23.37 3.19
CA THR A 77 12.53 -22.19 2.31
C THR A 77 12.87 -20.91 3.07
N THR A 78 12.83 -20.94 4.40
CA THR A 78 13.16 -19.79 5.25
C THR A 78 14.66 -19.52 5.26
N PRO A 79 15.14 -18.30 4.99
CA PRO A 79 16.55 -17.96 5.11
C PRO A 79 17.08 -18.21 6.54
N PRO A 80 18.26 -18.84 6.73
CA PRO A 80 18.74 -19.21 8.06
C PRO A 80 19.15 -18.02 8.95
N THR A 81 19.46 -16.88 8.36
CA THR A 81 19.81 -15.62 9.07
C THR A 81 19.34 -14.41 8.27
N PRO A 82 19.18 -13.23 8.91
CA PRO A 82 18.84 -11.98 8.20
C PRO A 82 19.85 -11.65 7.08
N ARG A 83 21.15 -11.83 7.36
CA ARG A 83 22.20 -11.66 6.34
C ARG A 83 22.04 -12.65 5.18
N ALA A 84 21.75 -13.92 5.45
CA ALA A 84 21.50 -14.90 4.41
C ALA A 84 20.29 -14.54 3.54
N ALA A 85 19.26 -13.92 4.13
CA ALA A 85 18.11 -13.40 3.37
C ALA A 85 18.54 -12.36 2.33
N LEU A 86 19.37 -11.39 2.73
CA LEU A 86 19.92 -10.39 1.83
C LEU A 86 20.83 -10.98 0.76
N GLU A 87 21.69 -11.94 1.13
CA GLU A 87 22.58 -12.64 0.18
C GLU A 87 21.77 -13.43 -0.86
N ILE A 88 20.71 -14.13 -0.44
CA ILE A 88 19.79 -14.86 -1.32
C ILE A 88 19.09 -13.88 -2.27
N GLU A 89 18.60 -12.76 -1.76
CA GLU A 89 17.88 -11.77 -2.55
C GLU A 89 18.80 -11.12 -3.59
N LEU A 90 20.02 -10.73 -3.20
CA LEU A 90 21.00 -10.18 -4.13
C LEU A 90 21.35 -11.19 -5.23
N GLU A 91 21.58 -12.45 -4.88
CA GLU A 91 21.91 -13.50 -5.85
C GLU A 91 20.74 -13.74 -6.83
N ARG A 92 19.51 -13.80 -6.34
CA ARG A 92 18.30 -13.92 -7.18
C ARG A 92 18.15 -12.73 -8.12
N ALA A 93 18.34 -11.52 -7.57
CA ALA A 93 18.28 -10.28 -8.33
C ALA A 93 19.28 -10.29 -9.48
N GLN A 94 20.52 -10.66 -9.23
CA GLN A 94 21.60 -10.71 -10.23
C GLN A 94 21.43 -11.82 -11.26
N ARG A 95 20.62 -12.83 -11.00
CA ARG A 95 20.25 -13.88 -11.98
C ARG A 95 19.06 -13.50 -12.85
N SER A 96 18.40 -12.38 -12.57
CA SER A 96 17.25 -11.96 -13.37
C SER A 96 17.68 -11.53 -14.78
N PRO A 97 16.82 -11.74 -15.79
CA PRO A 97 17.05 -11.22 -17.16
C PRO A 97 17.24 -9.71 -17.17
N HIS A 98 16.57 -9.02 -16.26
CA HIS A 98 16.68 -7.60 -16.05
C HIS A 98 18.12 -7.18 -15.70
N TYR A 99 18.71 -7.79 -14.67
CA TYR A 99 20.09 -7.48 -14.29
C TYR A 99 21.09 -7.76 -15.43
N ALA A 100 20.87 -8.85 -16.17
CA ALA A 100 21.68 -9.15 -17.34
C ALA A 100 21.63 -8.06 -18.40
N GLY A 101 20.44 -7.43 -18.60
CA GLY A 101 20.25 -6.29 -19.52
C GLY A 101 21.00 -5.02 -19.11
N LEU A 102 21.34 -4.85 -17.83
CA LEU A 102 22.09 -3.69 -17.34
C LEU A 102 23.59 -3.76 -17.62
N GLY A 103 24.12 -4.92 -18.01
CA GLY A 103 25.55 -5.11 -18.29
C GLY A 103 26.45 -4.90 -17.08
N LEU A 104 25.92 -4.99 -15.84
CA LEU A 104 26.65 -4.78 -14.61
C LEU A 104 27.41 -6.02 -14.18
N PRO A 105 28.58 -5.86 -13.53
CA PRO A 105 29.32 -6.99 -12.99
C PRO A 105 28.55 -7.64 -11.83
N VAL A 106 28.64 -8.98 -11.73
CA VAL A 106 28.04 -9.72 -10.62
C VAL A 106 28.85 -9.48 -9.34
N VAL A 107 28.18 -8.98 -8.31
CA VAL A 107 28.76 -8.75 -6.98
C VAL A 107 28.57 -10.02 -6.13
N ARG A 108 29.64 -10.58 -5.59
CA ARG A 108 29.57 -11.70 -4.67
C ARG A 108 29.52 -11.19 -3.24
N ALA A 109 28.43 -11.48 -2.54
CA ALA A 109 28.33 -11.23 -1.12
C ALA A 109 29.28 -12.17 -0.37
N GLY A 110 30.47 -11.67 -0.04
CA GLY A 110 31.46 -12.38 0.78
C GLY A 110 31.34 -11.99 2.26
N ARG A 111 32.00 -12.77 3.15
CA ARG A 111 32.05 -12.46 4.60
C ARG A 111 32.64 -11.07 4.92
N SER A 112 33.46 -10.54 4.04
CA SER A 112 34.10 -9.22 4.17
C SER A 112 33.19 -8.05 3.75
N MET A 113 32.04 -8.33 3.12
CA MET A 113 31.08 -7.29 2.74
C MET A 113 30.30 -6.86 3.98
N PRO A 114 30.33 -5.58 4.36
CA PRO A 114 29.50 -5.05 5.45
C PRO A 114 28.01 -5.23 5.18
N ASP A 115 27.22 -5.41 6.23
CA ASP A 115 25.77 -5.64 6.10
C ASP A 115 25.05 -4.44 5.50
N ASP A 116 25.45 -3.23 5.87
CA ASP A 116 24.92 -1.97 5.33
C ASP A 116 25.16 -1.81 3.81
N VAL A 117 26.29 -2.29 3.31
CA VAL A 117 26.57 -2.31 1.86
C VAL A 117 25.65 -3.31 1.15
N LEU A 118 25.48 -4.50 1.73
CA LEU A 118 24.59 -5.54 1.19
C LEU A 118 23.13 -5.05 1.18
N GLU A 119 22.67 -4.46 2.25
CA GLU A 119 21.34 -3.84 2.36
C GLU A 119 21.14 -2.74 1.31
N SER A 120 22.15 -1.88 1.12
CA SER A 120 22.12 -0.82 0.12
C SER A 120 22.02 -1.37 -1.29
N LEU A 121 22.76 -2.42 -1.63
CA LEU A 121 22.71 -3.05 -2.95
C LEU A 121 21.34 -3.69 -3.22
N VAL A 122 20.78 -4.41 -2.25
CA VAL A 122 19.45 -5.00 -2.34
C VAL A 122 18.39 -3.90 -2.46
N GLY A 123 18.49 -2.84 -1.64
CA GLY A 123 17.58 -1.69 -1.66
C GLY A 123 17.59 -0.95 -3.01
N LEU A 124 18.78 -0.69 -3.57
CA LEU A 124 18.94 -0.07 -4.89
C LEU A 124 18.32 -0.95 -5.98
N HIS A 125 18.52 -2.26 -5.91
CA HIS A 125 17.95 -3.19 -6.88
C HIS A 125 16.42 -3.21 -6.80
N ARG A 126 15.85 -3.26 -5.59
CA ARG A 126 14.39 -3.13 -5.39
C ARG A 126 13.85 -1.82 -5.93
N ALA A 127 14.51 -0.71 -5.63
CA ALA A 127 14.10 0.61 -6.13
C ALA A 127 14.16 0.71 -7.66
N LEU A 128 15.16 0.08 -8.26
CA LEU A 128 15.30 0.02 -9.72
C LEU A 128 14.18 -0.80 -10.36
N LEU A 129 13.89 -2.00 -9.82
CA LEU A 129 12.78 -2.84 -10.29
C LEU A 129 11.42 -2.13 -10.11
N GLU A 130 11.25 -1.41 -9.00
CA GLU A 130 10.03 -0.65 -8.76
C GLU A 130 9.88 0.51 -9.75
N ARG A 131 10.95 1.25 -10.04
CA ARG A 131 10.96 2.28 -11.09
C ARG A 131 10.64 1.71 -12.47
N GLU A 132 11.14 0.53 -12.79
CA GLU A 132 10.82 -0.10 -14.07
C GLU A 132 9.38 -0.59 -14.13
N ARG A 133 8.87 -1.17 -13.04
CA ARG A 133 7.44 -1.50 -12.95
C ARG A 133 6.55 -0.27 -13.11
N GLN A 134 6.98 0.87 -12.56
CA GLN A 134 6.31 2.17 -12.75
C GLN A 134 6.52 2.70 -14.18
N ALA A 135 7.66 2.42 -14.81
CA ALA A 135 7.96 2.76 -16.21
C ALA A 135 7.32 1.81 -17.25
N ILE A 136 6.72 0.70 -16.81
CA ILE A 136 5.98 -0.24 -17.68
C ILE A 136 4.75 0.43 -18.31
N ALA A 137 4.23 1.51 -17.73
CA ALA A 137 3.18 2.31 -18.33
C ALA A 137 3.75 3.64 -18.83
N THR A 138 3.50 3.96 -20.08
CA THR A 138 3.67 5.32 -20.58
C THR A 138 2.80 6.27 -19.74
N PRO A 139 3.12 7.56 -19.61
CA PRO A 139 2.28 8.53 -18.89
C PRO A 139 0.82 8.51 -19.37
N GLU A 140 0.60 8.23 -20.65
CA GLU A 140 -0.72 8.13 -21.24
C GLU A 140 -1.47 6.85 -20.80
N GLU A 141 -0.81 5.70 -20.78
CA GLU A 141 -1.38 4.46 -20.28
C GLU A 141 -1.71 4.55 -18.78
N ALA A 142 -0.84 5.19 -18.00
CA ALA A 142 -1.09 5.44 -16.60
C ALA A 142 -2.34 6.31 -16.39
N ARG A 143 -2.50 7.39 -17.15
CA ARG A 143 -3.70 8.25 -17.11
C ARG A 143 -4.95 7.49 -17.49
N ARG A 144 -4.91 6.70 -18.59
CA ARG A 144 -6.04 5.88 -19.02
C ARG A 144 -6.44 4.84 -17.97
N ALA A 145 -5.47 4.18 -17.34
CA ALA A 145 -5.72 3.20 -16.30
C ALA A 145 -6.35 3.84 -15.04
N ASN A 146 -5.84 5.00 -14.59
CA ASN A 146 -6.44 5.75 -13.49
C ASN A 146 -7.88 6.17 -13.82
N THR A 147 -8.11 6.70 -15.03
CA THR A 147 -9.46 7.07 -15.49
C THR A 147 -10.40 5.87 -15.50
N ALA A 148 -9.97 4.75 -16.08
CA ALA A 148 -10.78 3.54 -16.14
C ALA A 148 -11.15 3.04 -14.74
N GLN A 149 -10.19 3.04 -13.81
CA GLN A 149 -10.42 2.65 -12.42
C GLN A 149 -11.40 3.59 -11.71
N ARG A 150 -11.24 4.92 -11.85
CA ARG A 150 -12.17 5.90 -11.27
C ARG A 150 -13.59 5.71 -11.80
N LEU A 151 -13.75 5.56 -13.11
CA LEU A 151 -15.06 5.32 -13.73
C LEU A 151 -15.67 3.98 -13.29
N HIS A 152 -14.86 2.94 -13.17
CA HIS A 152 -15.30 1.65 -12.63
C HIS A 152 -15.81 1.79 -11.19
N MET A 153 -15.04 2.44 -10.31
CA MET A 153 -15.47 2.67 -8.92
C MET A 153 -16.73 3.50 -8.82
N ARG A 154 -16.94 4.44 -9.76
CA ARG A 154 -18.20 5.19 -9.84
C ARG A 154 -19.41 4.30 -10.17
N THR A 155 -19.25 3.27 -11.02
CA THR A 155 -20.34 2.31 -11.30
C THR A 155 -20.68 1.42 -10.12
N LEU A 156 -19.78 1.29 -9.15
CA LEU A 156 -19.94 0.53 -7.91
C LEU A 156 -20.30 1.43 -6.71
N ASP A 157 -20.62 2.70 -6.94
CA ASP A 157 -20.83 3.68 -5.87
C ASP A 157 -19.68 3.73 -4.85
N ASN A 158 -18.45 3.49 -5.34
CA ASN A 158 -17.22 3.39 -4.53
C ASN A 158 -17.29 2.33 -3.41
N TYR A 159 -18.13 1.31 -3.57
CA TYR A 159 -18.40 0.26 -2.56
C TYR A 159 -17.99 -1.12 -3.07
N LEU A 160 -17.21 -1.85 -2.28
CA LEU A 160 -16.70 -3.18 -2.60
C LEU A 160 -17.22 -4.21 -1.56
N PRO A 161 -18.36 -4.85 -1.81
CA PRO A 161 -19.04 -5.69 -0.82
C PRO A 161 -18.20 -6.86 -0.33
N ASP A 162 -17.44 -7.52 -1.21
CA ASP A 162 -16.62 -8.68 -0.85
C ASP A 162 -15.48 -8.28 0.09
N ILE A 163 -14.86 -7.11 -0.14
CA ILE A 163 -13.80 -6.58 0.74
C ILE A 163 -14.38 -6.09 2.07
N GLU A 164 -15.59 -5.53 2.07
CA GLU A 164 -16.30 -5.17 3.30
C GLU A 164 -16.54 -6.38 4.19
N GLU A 165 -17.01 -7.47 3.61
CA GLU A 165 -17.32 -8.70 4.34
C GLU A 165 -16.05 -9.33 4.91
N LEU A 166 -14.97 -9.38 4.11
CA LEU A 166 -13.67 -9.85 4.54
C LEU A 166 -13.11 -9.01 5.70
N ALA A 167 -13.13 -7.67 5.55
CA ALA A 167 -12.67 -6.76 6.59
C ALA A 167 -13.47 -6.91 7.89
N GLN A 168 -14.79 -7.04 7.78
CA GLN A 168 -15.68 -7.23 8.91
C GLN A 168 -15.44 -8.55 9.63
N GLN A 169 -15.15 -9.62 8.87
CA GLN A 169 -14.76 -10.91 9.43
C GLN A 169 -13.46 -10.78 10.25
N VAL A 170 -12.41 -10.18 9.68
CA VAL A 170 -11.11 -10.00 10.33
C VAL A 170 -11.25 -9.17 11.61
N VAL A 171 -12.05 -8.10 11.59
CA VAL A 171 -12.32 -7.27 12.77
C VAL A 171 -13.06 -8.05 13.84
N ARG A 172 -14.11 -8.79 13.50
CA ARG A 172 -14.85 -9.64 14.47
C ARG A 172 -13.95 -10.70 15.10
N GLU A 173 -13.15 -11.39 14.28
CA GLU A 173 -12.24 -12.44 14.76
C GLU A 173 -11.15 -11.89 15.68
N SER A 174 -10.79 -10.61 15.55
CA SER A 174 -9.84 -9.96 16.47
C SER A 174 -10.40 -9.74 17.87
N GLY A 175 -11.73 -9.76 18.02
CA GLY A 175 -12.41 -9.42 19.24
C GLY A 175 -12.60 -7.93 19.48
N HIS A 176 -12.38 -7.09 18.47
CA HIS A 176 -12.64 -5.65 18.54
C HIS A 176 -14.15 -5.39 18.67
N VAL A 177 -14.53 -4.55 19.66
CA VAL A 177 -15.94 -4.29 19.97
C VAL A 177 -16.39 -2.94 19.40
N SER A 178 -15.66 -1.86 19.65
CA SER A 178 -16.05 -0.51 19.20
C SER A 178 -14.92 0.51 19.29
N GLY A 179 -15.07 1.59 18.56
CA GLY A 179 -14.15 2.74 18.54
C GLY A 179 -12.93 2.54 17.65
N ALA A 180 -11.88 3.30 17.91
CA ALA A 180 -10.65 3.25 17.13
C ALA A 180 -9.86 1.97 17.40
N LEU A 181 -9.50 1.22 16.37
CA LEU A 181 -8.57 0.10 16.47
C LEU A 181 -7.21 0.58 17.02
N THR A 182 -6.72 -0.06 18.05
CA THR A 182 -5.40 0.22 18.63
C THR A 182 -4.29 -0.49 17.84
N HIS A 183 -3.04 -0.06 18.01
CA HIS A 183 -1.88 -0.77 17.47
C HIS A 183 -1.78 -2.21 17.97
N ARG A 184 -2.17 -2.45 19.24
CA ARG A 184 -2.19 -3.78 19.84
C ARG A 184 -3.21 -4.70 19.16
N GLU A 185 -4.41 -4.20 18.87
CA GLU A 185 -5.45 -4.98 18.20
C GLU A 185 -5.04 -5.33 16.77
N VAL A 186 -4.46 -4.36 16.02
CA VAL A 186 -3.90 -4.64 14.69
C VAL A 186 -2.77 -5.67 14.77
N GLY A 187 -1.93 -5.61 15.80
CA GLY A 187 -0.89 -6.63 16.05
C GLY A 187 -1.50 -8.03 16.29
N LEU A 188 -2.59 -8.13 17.05
CA LEU A 188 -3.29 -9.39 17.27
C LEU A 188 -3.96 -9.91 15.99
N MET A 189 -4.53 -9.03 15.17
CA MET A 189 -5.03 -9.39 13.83
C MET A 189 -3.92 -9.96 12.97
N ALA A 190 -2.79 -9.27 12.90
CA ALA A 190 -1.61 -9.71 12.15
C ALA A 190 -1.16 -11.10 12.61
N GLN A 191 -1.03 -11.31 13.92
CA GLN A 191 -0.59 -12.57 14.50
C GLN A 191 -1.55 -13.73 14.17
N LYS A 192 -2.86 -13.51 14.27
CA LYS A 192 -3.87 -14.52 13.93
C LYS A 192 -3.82 -14.92 12.45
N LEU A 193 -3.40 -14.01 11.59
CA LEU A 193 -3.24 -14.22 10.16
C LEU A 193 -1.84 -14.73 9.77
N GLY A 194 -1.01 -15.05 10.75
CA GLY A 194 0.34 -15.59 10.54
C GLY A 194 1.39 -14.53 10.22
N PHE A 195 1.16 -13.27 10.59
CA PHE A 195 2.13 -12.19 10.46
C PHE A 195 2.69 -11.77 11.81
N GLU A 196 3.97 -11.41 11.83
CA GLU A 196 4.66 -10.78 12.95
C GLU A 196 4.92 -9.31 12.64
N LEU A 197 4.46 -8.39 13.49
CA LEU A 197 4.81 -6.96 13.39
C LEU A 197 6.12 -6.73 14.13
N VAL A 198 7.15 -6.32 13.40
CA VAL A 198 8.48 -6.04 13.93
C VAL A 198 8.73 -4.53 13.88
N TYR A 199 8.87 -3.90 15.05
CA TYR A 199 9.17 -2.47 15.12
C TYR A 199 10.68 -2.26 15.13
N VAL A 200 11.18 -1.49 14.16
CA VAL A 200 12.62 -1.24 13.96
C VAL A 200 12.91 0.23 13.81
N ASN A 201 14.08 0.67 14.33
CA ASN A 201 14.48 2.09 14.29
C ASN A 201 15.28 2.44 13.04
N ASP A 202 15.68 1.46 12.26
CA ASP A 202 16.63 1.53 11.14
C ASP A 202 16.00 1.24 9.79
N LEU A 203 14.69 1.50 9.67
CA LEU A 203 14.05 1.45 8.35
C LEU A 203 14.72 2.44 7.39
N PRO A 204 14.93 2.08 6.12
CA PRO A 204 15.42 3.00 5.12
C PRO A 204 14.58 4.27 5.10
N HIS A 205 15.19 5.44 5.06
CA HIS A 205 14.49 6.74 5.08
C HIS A 205 13.43 6.91 4.00
N SER A 206 13.54 6.15 2.90
CA SER A 206 12.57 6.11 1.80
C SER A 206 11.43 5.12 2.00
N ALA A 207 11.52 4.19 2.97
CA ALA A 207 10.53 3.16 3.21
C ALA A 207 9.74 3.44 4.50
N ARG A 208 8.43 3.50 4.40
CA ARG A 208 7.54 3.62 5.57
C ARG A 208 7.25 2.29 6.24
N SER A 209 7.42 1.20 5.51
CA SER A 209 7.29 -0.18 5.99
C SER A 209 8.01 -1.11 5.02
N VAL A 210 8.45 -2.26 5.52
CA VAL A 210 8.97 -3.35 4.69
C VAL A 210 8.15 -4.59 5.01
N THR A 211 7.62 -5.24 3.98
CA THR A 211 6.80 -6.44 4.14
C THR A 211 7.53 -7.64 3.55
N ASP A 212 7.80 -8.61 4.39
CA ASP A 212 8.31 -9.91 4.02
C ASP A 212 7.12 -10.89 4.02
N LEU A 213 6.44 -11.00 2.88
CA LEU A 213 5.27 -11.86 2.73
C LEU A 213 5.61 -13.34 2.85
N ASP A 214 6.82 -13.74 2.43
CA ASP A 214 7.25 -15.13 2.44
C ASP A 214 7.45 -15.64 3.88
N ASN A 215 7.98 -14.79 4.76
CA ASN A 215 8.22 -15.14 6.16
C ASN A 215 7.13 -14.57 7.12
N GLY A 216 6.11 -13.90 6.59
CA GLY A 216 5.02 -13.35 7.38
C GLY A 216 5.47 -12.24 8.34
N ARG A 217 6.47 -11.42 7.97
CA ARG A 217 6.97 -10.32 8.80
C ARG A 217 6.67 -8.97 8.18
N ILE A 218 6.20 -8.06 9.01
CA ILE A 218 5.95 -6.68 8.62
C ILE A 218 6.81 -5.78 9.52
N TYR A 219 7.81 -5.13 8.92
CA TYR A 219 8.69 -4.20 9.61
C TYR A 219 8.10 -2.80 9.56
N LEU A 220 7.94 -2.18 10.72
CA LEU A 220 7.33 -0.87 10.91
C LEU A 220 8.26 0.02 11.74
N PRO A 221 8.23 1.36 11.56
CA PRO A 221 8.88 2.26 12.48
C PRO A 221 8.21 2.22 13.87
N PRO A 222 8.90 2.65 14.94
CA PRO A 222 8.32 2.66 16.29
C PRO A 222 7.03 3.47 16.34
N ALA A 223 6.06 3.00 17.14
CA ALA A 223 4.76 3.64 17.30
C ALA A 223 4.84 5.05 17.93
N SER A 224 5.99 5.40 18.54
CA SER A 224 6.27 6.70 19.16
C SER A 224 6.62 7.82 18.17
N ILE A 225 6.78 7.51 16.88
CA ILE A 225 7.08 8.53 15.87
C ILE A 225 5.85 9.41 15.63
N PRO A 226 5.97 10.75 15.67
CA PRO A 226 4.87 11.65 15.35
C PRO A 226 4.26 11.31 13.97
N GLY A 227 2.93 11.20 13.90
CA GLY A 227 2.24 10.77 12.67
C GLY A 227 1.95 9.26 12.59
N GLY A 228 2.16 8.50 13.67
CA GLY A 228 1.97 7.04 13.75
C GLY A 228 0.56 6.51 13.41
N HIS A 229 -0.41 7.37 13.14
CA HIS A 229 -1.75 6.95 12.67
C HIS A 229 -1.68 6.12 11.37
N GLY A 230 -0.65 6.32 10.55
CA GLY A 230 -0.42 5.54 9.32
C GLY A 230 0.04 4.11 9.54
N LEU A 231 0.66 3.77 10.69
CA LEU A 231 1.25 2.45 10.93
C LEU A 231 0.21 1.32 10.94
N ARG A 232 -0.96 1.58 11.55
CA ARG A 232 -2.08 0.62 11.55
C ARG A 232 -2.54 0.33 10.11
N SER A 233 -2.68 1.39 9.31
CA SER A 233 -3.06 1.27 7.90
C SER A 233 -2.01 0.48 7.11
N MET A 234 -0.72 0.74 7.31
CA MET A 234 0.36 0.04 6.62
C MET A 234 0.39 -1.45 6.95
N ALA A 235 0.22 -1.81 8.23
CA ALA A 235 0.12 -3.21 8.64
C ALA A 235 -1.08 -3.91 7.99
N LEU A 236 -2.25 -3.27 7.98
CA LEU A 236 -3.46 -3.81 7.37
C LEU A 236 -3.34 -3.91 5.84
N GLN A 237 -2.69 -2.96 5.17
CA GLN A 237 -2.41 -3.03 3.72
C GLN A 237 -1.50 -4.22 3.38
N ALA A 238 -0.47 -4.45 4.19
CA ALA A 238 0.43 -5.59 3.99
C ALA A 238 -0.30 -6.93 4.14
N ILE A 239 -1.15 -7.05 5.17
CA ILE A 239 -1.98 -8.23 5.41
C ILE A 239 -2.98 -8.44 4.26
N ALA A 240 -3.55 -7.36 3.73
CA ALA A 240 -4.55 -7.41 2.66
C ALA A 240 -4.04 -8.11 1.41
N HIS A 241 -2.79 -7.93 1.01
CA HIS A 241 -2.21 -8.62 -0.16
C HIS A 241 -2.36 -10.14 -0.08
N ARG A 242 -2.11 -10.72 1.11
CA ARG A 242 -2.25 -12.16 1.33
C ARG A 242 -3.72 -12.60 1.36
N LEU A 243 -4.57 -11.86 2.06
CA LEU A 243 -5.99 -12.22 2.22
C LEU A 243 -6.76 -12.13 0.90
N LEU A 244 -6.41 -11.16 0.05
CA LEU A 244 -7.02 -10.95 -1.27
C LEU A 244 -6.38 -11.83 -2.35
N GLY A 245 -5.35 -12.63 -2.02
CA GLY A 245 -4.68 -13.51 -2.98
C GLY A 245 -3.96 -12.75 -4.10
N HIS A 246 -3.42 -11.58 -3.80
CA HIS A 246 -2.73 -10.77 -4.79
C HIS A 246 -1.43 -11.45 -5.24
N GLU A 247 -1.28 -11.59 -6.54
CA GLU A 247 -0.04 -11.99 -7.19
C GLU A 247 0.76 -10.76 -7.64
N VAL A 248 1.99 -10.98 -8.14
CA VAL A 248 2.79 -9.88 -8.72
C VAL A 248 2.04 -9.29 -9.91
N PRO A 249 1.72 -7.98 -9.92
CA PRO A 249 0.93 -7.39 -10.98
C PRO A 249 1.69 -7.44 -12.32
N THR A 250 0.99 -7.84 -13.39
CA THR A 250 1.53 -7.97 -14.74
C THR A 250 1.32 -6.72 -15.58
N SER A 251 0.48 -5.79 -15.11
CA SER A 251 0.16 -4.53 -15.76
C SER A 251 -0.02 -3.40 -14.75
N TYR A 252 0.10 -2.16 -15.22
CA TYR A 252 -0.14 -0.98 -14.38
C TYR A 252 -1.60 -0.91 -13.90
N ALA A 253 -2.55 -1.32 -14.71
CA ALA A 253 -3.96 -1.37 -14.32
C ALA A 253 -4.19 -2.37 -13.18
N GLU A 254 -3.54 -3.53 -13.21
CA GLU A 254 -3.60 -4.53 -12.15
C GLU A 254 -2.93 -4.01 -10.85
N PHE A 255 -1.77 -3.34 -10.97
CA PHE A 255 -1.12 -2.66 -9.85
C PHE A 255 -2.04 -1.63 -9.19
N LEU A 256 -2.71 -0.79 -9.99
CA LEU A 256 -3.67 0.19 -9.47
C LEU A 256 -4.85 -0.47 -8.76
N ARG A 257 -5.41 -1.54 -9.35
CA ARG A 257 -6.50 -2.31 -8.76
C ARG A 257 -6.10 -2.87 -7.41
N GLN A 258 -4.99 -3.58 -7.34
CA GLN A 258 -4.49 -4.16 -6.07
C GLN A 258 -4.23 -3.06 -5.03
N ARG A 259 -3.64 -1.93 -5.44
CA ARG A 259 -3.43 -0.79 -4.57
C ARG A 259 -4.73 -0.19 -4.03
N LEU A 260 -5.78 -0.12 -4.85
CA LEU A 260 -7.10 0.31 -4.41
C LEU A 260 -7.67 -0.66 -3.39
N GLU A 261 -7.63 -1.95 -3.69
CA GLU A 261 -8.21 -3.02 -2.86
C GLU A 261 -7.54 -3.08 -1.47
N ILE A 262 -6.20 -3.01 -1.38
CA ILE A 262 -5.50 -3.00 -0.08
C ILE A 262 -5.80 -1.73 0.75
N ASN A 263 -5.91 -0.57 0.10
CA ASN A 263 -6.28 0.67 0.78
C ASN A 263 -7.73 0.62 1.27
N TYR A 264 -8.62 0.07 0.45
CA TYR A 264 -10.03 -0.12 0.80
C TYR A 264 -10.18 -1.06 2.01
N PHE A 265 -9.53 -2.23 1.96
CA PHE A 265 -9.52 -3.20 3.07
C PHE A 265 -9.00 -2.57 4.37
N ALA A 266 -7.87 -1.87 4.31
CA ALA A 266 -7.31 -1.22 5.49
C ALA A 266 -8.27 -0.17 6.08
N ALA A 267 -8.92 0.63 5.22
CA ALA A 267 -9.91 1.61 5.65
C ALA A 267 -11.17 0.92 6.25
N ALA A 268 -11.63 -0.18 5.65
CA ALA A 268 -12.77 -0.95 6.13
C ALA A 268 -12.49 -1.63 7.48
N CYS A 269 -11.25 -2.07 7.75
CA CYS A 269 -10.85 -2.56 9.06
C CYS A 269 -10.77 -1.44 10.11
N LEU A 270 -10.15 -0.30 9.76
CA LEU A 270 -9.98 0.83 10.68
C LEU A 270 -11.30 1.53 11.02
N MET A 271 -12.25 1.51 10.11
CA MET A 271 -13.59 2.09 10.23
C MET A 271 -14.62 1.05 9.80
N PRO A 272 -14.91 0.05 10.66
CA PRO A 272 -15.78 -1.07 10.31
C PRO A 272 -17.17 -0.59 9.90
N ARG A 273 -17.73 -1.23 8.86
CA ARG A 273 -19.01 -0.83 8.24
C ARG A 273 -20.12 -0.61 9.25
N GLU A 274 -20.40 -1.57 10.12
CA GLU A 274 -21.52 -1.48 11.06
C GLU A 274 -21.39 -0.28 11.99
N GLN A 275 -20.22 -0.08 12.59
CA GLN A 275 -19.96 1.03 13.50
C GLN A 275 -19.97 2.37 12.77
N SER A 276 -19.38 2.41 11.57
CA SER A 276 -19.31 3.62 10.74
C SER A 276 -20.71 4.05 10.27
N VAL A 277 -21.53 3.09 9.81
CA VAL A 277 -22.91 3.37 9.38
C VAL A 277 -23.76 3.81 10.56
N ALA A 278 -23.64 3.18 11.72
CA ALA A 278 -24.35 3.59 12.93
C ALA A 278 -23.99 5.06 13.32
N PHE A 279 -22.69 5.37 13.35
CA PHE A 279 -22.20 6.71 13.65
C PHE A 279 -22.73 7.76 12.65
N LEU A 280 -22.56 7.50 11.37
CA LEU A 280 -22.94 8.43 10.30
C LEU A 280 -24.46 8.58 10.17
N SER A 281 -25.24 7.52 10.41
CA SER A 281 -26.72 7.57 10.42
C SER A 281 -27.23 8.40 11.57
N GLN A 282 -26.62 8.31 12.76
CA GLN A 282 -26.96 9.16 13.89
C GLN A 282 -26.61 10.62 13.57
N ALA A 283 -25.42 10.89 13.04
CA ALA A 283 -25.02 12.23 12.63
C ALA A 283 -25.97 12.83 11.55
N LYS A 284 -26.45 11.98 10.61
CA LYS A 284 -27.47 12.38 9.61
C LYS A 284 -28.80 12.72 10.28
N ALA A 285 -29.27 11.90 11.22
CA ALA A 285 -30.51 12.16 11.97
C ALA A 285 -30.44 13.50 12.73
N ASP A 286 -29.27 13.80 13.31
CA ASP A 286 -28.99 15.04 14.01
C ASP A 286 -28.70 16.23 13.07
N ARG A 287 -28.70 15.99 11.76
CA ARG A 287 -28.32 16.99 10.73
C ARG A 287 -26.95 17.60 11.00
N ASN A 288 -25.98 16.79 11.35
CA ASN A 288 -24.65 17.21 11.78
C ASN A 288 -23.57 16.27 11.26
N ILE A 289 -23.69 15.77 10.03
CA ILE A 289 -22.60 14.99 9.42
C ILE A 289 -21.37 15.89 9.31
N ALA A 290 -20.25 15.39 9.83
CA ALA A 290 -18.95 16.06 9.80
C ALA A 290 -17.84 15.00 9.66
N VAL A 291 -17.00 15.15 8.64
CA VAL A 291 -15.91 14.21 8.37
C VAL A 291 -14.86 14.27 9.48
N GLU A 292 -14.66 15.43 10.10
CA GLU A 292 -13.75 15.60 11.23
C GLU A 292 -14.19 14.81 12.46
N ASP A 293 -15.47 14.75 12.77
CA ASP A 293 -15.99 13.95 13.89
C ASP A 293 -15.84 12.46 13.60
N PHE A 294 -16.07 12.05 12.35
CA PHE A 294 -15.88 10.66 11.91
C PHE A 294 -14.41 10.26 11.96
N ARG A 295 -13.48 11.14 11.53
CA ARG A 295 -12.04 10.99 11.69
C ARG A 295 -11.65 10.74 13.15
N ASP A 296 -12.15 11.59 14.04
CA ASP A 296 -11.77 11.58 15.46
C ASP A 296 -12.34 10.35 16.18
N ALA A 297 -13.57 9.93 15.84
CA ALA A 297 -14.19 8.73 16.40
C ALA A 297 -13.38 7.45 16.15
N PHE A 298 -12.70 7.35 15.01
CA PHE A 298 -11.90 6.19 14.63
C PHE A 298 -10.38 6.42 14.69
N GLY A 299 -9.94 7.62 15.03
CA GLY A 299 -8.52 7.96 15.19
C GLY A 299 -7.72 7.75 13.90
N VAL A 300 -8.26 8.15 12.76
CA VAL A 300 -7.65 8.02 11.43
C VAL A 300 -7.23 9.39 10.88
N THR A 301 -6.61 9.42 9.69
CA THR A 301 -6.36 10.69 8.99
C THR A 301 -7.65 11.25 8.39
N HIS A 302 -7.71 12.57 8.18
CA HIS A 302 -8.86 13.19 7.55
C HIS A 302 -9.13 12.64 6.14
N GLU A 303 -8.07 12.43 5.34
CA GLU A 303 -8.18 11.80 4.01
C GLU A 303 -8.79 10.39 4.09
N ALA A 304 -8.36 9.58 5.06
CA ALA A 304 -8.90 8.24 5.23
C ALA A 304 -10.38 8.26 5.61
N ALA A 305 -10.78 9.16 6.53
CA ALA A 305 -12.18 9.35 6.91
C ALA A 305 -13.04 9.84 5.74
N ALA A 306 -12.54 10.82 4.99
CA ALA A 306 -13.24 11.37 3.82
C ALA A 306 -13.46 10.30 2.73
N LEU A 307 -12.43 9.51 2.41
CA LEU A 307 -12.56 8.41 1.45
C LEU A 307 -13.50 7.32 1.97
N ARG A 308 -13.38 6.94 3.24
CA ARG A 308 -14.29 5.96 3.85
C ARG A 308 -15.74 6.45 3.85
N PHE A 309 -15.97 7.73 4.09
CA PHE A 309 -17.30 8.33 3.97
C PHE A 309 -17.87 8.12 2.57
N THR A 310 -17.08 8.33 1.50
CA THR A 310 -17.56 8.09 0.12
C THR A 310 -17.89 6.63 -0.15
N ASN A 311 -17.21 5.68 0.50
CA ASN A 311 -17.53 4.26 0.35
C ASN A 311 -18.91 3.89 0.93
N LEU A 312 -19.37 4.61 1.96
CA LEU A 312 -20.59 4.29 2.68
C LEU A 312 -21.77 5.20 2.29
N ALA A 313 -21.50 6.37 1.71
CA ALA A 313 -22.47 7.43 1.51
C ALA A 313 -23.66 6.99 0.66
N THR A 314 -23.42 6.43 -0.51
CA THR A 314 -24.50 6.03 -1.43
C THR A 314 -25.20 4.77 -0.96
N SER A 315 -24.43 3.73 -0.65
CA SER A 315 -24.99 2.40 -0.33
C SER A 315 -25.72 2.34 1.02
N HIS A 316 -25.39 3.23 1.99
CA HIS A 316 -25.91 3.12 3.35
C HIS A 316 -26.58 4.41 3.87
N LEU A 317 -26.29 5.57 3.28
CA LEU A 317 -26.82 6.84 3.74
C LEU A 317 -27.74 7.51 2.70
N ASP A 318 -27.89 6.93 1.51
CA ASP A 318 -28.65 7.52 0.40
C ASP A 318 -28.18 8.95 0.11
N LEU A 319 -26.85 9.10 -0.08
CA LEU A 319 -26.19 10.36 -0.40
C LEU A 319 -25.26 10.17 -1.60
N THR A 320 -25.42 10.99 -2.62
CA THR A 320 -24.42 11.11 -3.68
C THR A 320 -23.38 12.14 -3.29
N VAL A 321 -22.11 11.88 -3.58
CA VAL A 321 -20.99 12.65 -3.03
C VAL A 321 -19.87 12.83 -4.04
N HIS A 322 -19.07 13.86 -3.83
CA HIS A 322 -17.75 13.93 -4.45
C HIS A 322 -16.65 14.08 -3.41
N PHE A 323 -15.45 13.64 -3.80
CA PHE A 323 -14.21 13.74 -3.04
C PHE A 323 -13.13 14.31 -3.94
N LEU A 324 -12.36 15.26 -3.44
CA LEU A 324 -11.19 15.80 -4.13
C LEU A 324 -10.00 15.89 -3.17
N ARG A 325 -8.83 15.47 -3.67
CA ARG A 325 -7.54 15.84 -3.10
C ARG A 325 -6.81 16.71 -4.11
N VAL A 326 -6.52 17.94 -3.71
CA VAL A 326 -5.96 18.98 -4.59
C VAL A 326 -4.73 19.57 -3.93
N GLY A 327 -3.65 19.76 -4.70
CA GLY A 327 -2.46 20.44 -4.24
C GLY A 327 -2.66 21.96 -4.12
N ASP A 328 -1.73 22.63 -3.47
CA ASP A 328 -1.72 24.11 -3.36
C ASP A 328 -1.55 24.79 -4.73
N ASP A 329 -0.94 24.10 -5.70
CA ASP A 329 -0.89 24.49 -7.11
C ASP A 329 -2.25 24.39 -7.83
N GLY A 330 -3.23 23.75 -7.21
CA GLY A 330 -4.57 23.50 -7.74
C GLY A 330 -4.73 22.25 -8.59
N ALA A 331 -3.68 21.43 -8.72
CA ALA A 331 -3.76 20.17 -9.45
C ALA A 331 -4.50 19.09 -8.65
N VAL A 332 -5.33 18.31 -9.32
CA VAL A 332 -6.02 17.16 -8.74
C VAL A 332 -5.06 16.00 -8.60
N TYR A 333 -4.89 15.48 -7.40
CA TYR A 333 -4.15 14.25 -7.14
C TYR A 333 -5.05 13.02 -7.07
N LYS A 334 -6.28 13.19 -6.56
CA LYS A 334 -7.25 12.11 -6.42
C LYS A 334 -8.66 12.68 -6.45
N ALA A 335 -9.55 12.00 -7.14
CA ALA A 335 -10.94 12.39 -7.23
C ALA A 335 -11.87 11.17 -7.23
N TYR A 336 -13.08 11.38 -6.72
CA TYR A 336 -14.24 10.52 -6.87
C TYR A 336 -15.49 11.40 -6.97
N GLU A 337 -16.44 11.04 -7.82
CA GLU A 337 -17.73 11.72 -7.93
C GLU A 337 -18.83 10.76 -8.40
N ASN A 338 -20.01 10.85 -7.81
CA ASN A 338 -21.26 10.26 -8.29
C ASN A 338 -22.47 11.17 -8.12
N ASP A 339 -22.23 12.45 -7.80
CA ASP A 339 -23.22 13.47 -7.50
C ASP A 339 -23.50 14.43 -8.67
N GLY A 340 -22.92 14.15 -9.82
CA GLY A 340 -23.09 14.97 -11.03
C GLY A 340 -22.11 16.14 -11.15
N LEU A 341 -21.20 16.35 -10.21
CA LEU A 341 -20.14 17.33 -10.35
C LEU A 341 -19.26 17.00 -11.56
N ARG A 342 -19.08 17.96 -12.46
CA ARG A 342 -18.23 17.78 -13.63
C ARG A 342 -16.81 18.23 -13.34
N LEU A 343 -15.90 17.24 -13.29
CA LEU A 343 -14.47 17.49 -13.10
C LEU A 343 -13.77 17.94 -14.39
N PRO A 344 -12.73 18.76 -14.31
CA PRO A 344 -11.87 19.03 -15.46
C PRO A 344 -11.15 17.75 -15.87
N VAL A 345 -11.09 17.50 -17.19
CA VAL A 345 -10.42 16.33 -17.76
C VAL A 345 -9.52 16.74 -18.93
N ASP A 346 -8.45 15.99 -19.14
CA ASP A 346 -7.60 16.12 -20.33
C ASP A 346 -8.22 15.39 -21.54
N VAL A 347 -7.50 15.35 -22.63
CA VAL A 347 -7.93 14.67 -23.89
C VAL A 347 -8.09 13.15 -23.73
N THR A 348 -7.53 12.56 -22.68
CA THR A 348 -7.68 11.13 -22.35
C THR A 348 -8.81 10.85 -21.37
N GLY A 349 -9.49 11.89 -20.88
CA GLY A 349 -10.52 11.81 -19.83
C GLY A 349 -9.96 11.75 -18.41
N SER A 350 -8.64 11.94 -18.25
CA SER A 350 -8.01 11.94 -16.92
C SER A 350 -8.24 13.27 -16.21
N THR A 351 -8.61 13.17 -14.93
CA THR A 351 -8.78 14.30 -14.01
C THR A 351 -7.49 14.58 -13.24
N GLU A 352 -6.67 13.58 -13.03
CA GLU A 352 -5.42 13.70 -12.30
C GLU A 352 -4.45 14.64 -13.02
N GLY A 353 -3.87 15.58 -12.28
CA GLY A 353 -3.00 16.63 -12.82
C GLY A 353 -3.75 17.80 -13.48
N GLN A 354 -5.08 17.75 -13.60
CA GLN A 354 -5.86 18.87 -14.11
C GLN A 354 -6.11 19.91 -13.01
N LEU A 355 -6.13 21.20 -13.40
CA LEU A 355 -6.36 22.27 -12.46
C LEU A 355 -7.88 22.42 -12.21
N VAL A 356 -8.28 22.35 -10.94
CA VAL A 356 -9.64 22.73 -10.55
C VAL A 356 -9.82 24.25 -10.51
N CYS A 357 -11.05 24.67 -10.63
CA CYS A 357 -11.40 26.10 -10.57
C CYS A 357 -10.95 26.73 -9.25
N ARG A 358 -10.28 27.89 -9.33
CA ARG A 358 -9.88 28.67 -8.16
C ARG A 358 -11.05 29.12 -7.26
N LYS A 359 -12.27 29.03 -7.74
CA LYS A 359 -13.49 29.35 -7.00
C LYS A 359 -14.06 28.16 -6.22
N TRP A 360 -13.56 26.95 -6.47
CA TRP A 360 -13.95 25.77 -5.73
C TRP A 360 -13.34 25.78 -4.33
N SER A 361 -14.05 25.22 -3.35
CA SER A 361 -13.59 25.18 -1.96
C SER A 361 -12.21 24.55 -1.82
N ALA A 362 -11.91 23.54 -2.63
CA ALA A 362 -10.62 22.85 -2.69
C ALA A 362 -9.43 23.79 -2.90
N ARG A 363 -9.61 24.93 -3.60
CA ARG A 363 -8.58 25.96 -3.77
C ARG A 363 -8.83 27.19 -2.91
N ALA A 364 -10.08 27.57 -2.72
CA ALA A 364 -10.42 28.74 -1.90
C ALA A 364 -9.95 28.61 -0.44
N ALA A 365 -9.90 27.35 0.07
CA ALA A 365 -9.43 27.08 1.42
C ALA A 365 -7.98 27.52 1.68
N PHE A 366 -7.10 27.49 0.68
CA PHE A 366 -5.69 27.92 0.82
C PHE A 366 -5.53 29.43 1.04
N ALA A 367 -6.50 30.23 0.63
CA ALA A 367 -6.46 31.70 0.81
C ALA A 367 -6.81 32.14 2.24
N ARG A 368 -7.21 31.20 3.13
CA ARG A 368 -7.61 31.54 4.50
C ARG A 368 -6.41 31.77 5.42
N THR A 369 -6.58 32.67 6.36
CA THR A 369 -5.60 32.91 7.42
C THR A 369 -5.55 31.74 8.41
N ASN A 370 -6.71 31.18 8.79
CA ASN A 370 -6.78 29.99 9.61
C ASN A 370 -7.05 28.76 8.73
N ARG A 371 -6.08 27.86 8.60
CA ARG A 371 -6.13 26.65 7.78
C ARG A 371 -6.31 25.38 8.61
N THR A 372 -6.40 25.48 9.93
CA THR A 372 -6.51 24.32 10.82
C THR A 372 -7.96 23.87 11.02
N THR A 373 -8.92 24.72 10.72
CA THR A 373 -10.36 24.41 10.83
C THR A 373 -10.97 24.14 9.48
N GLU A 374 -12.04 23.35 9.47
CA GLU A 374 -12.84 23.08 8.27
C GLU A 374 -13.29 24.36 7.58
N TYR A 375 -13.30 24.32 6.26
CA TYR A 375 -13.83 25.38 5.40
C TYR A 375 -15.09 24.89 4.71
N TYR A 376 -16.19 25.56 4.96
CA TYR A 376 -17.47 25.26 4.34
C TYR A 376 -17.81 26.28 3.28
N GLN A 377 -18.28 25.82 2.11
CA GLN A 377 -18.63 26.67 0.98
C GLN A 377 -19.78 26.07 0.19
N TYR A 378 -20.60 26.97 -0.40
CA TYR A 378 -21.46 26.65 -1.52
C TYR A 378 -20.77 27.04 -2.82
N THR A 379 -20.68 26.11 -3.77
CA THR A 379 -20.12 26.35 -5.10
C THR A 379 -21.22 26.21 -6.14
N ASP A 380 -21.56 27.32 -6.83
CA ASP A 380 -22.46 27.28 -7.97
C ASP A 380 -21.66 26.92 -9.22
N THR A 381 -22.04 25.84 -9.87
CA THR A 381 -21.46 25.33 -11.13
C THR A 381 -22.52 25.29 -12.22
N PRO A 382 -22.17 25.10 -13.51
CA PRO A 382 -23.15 24.90 -14.55
C PRO A 382 -24.08 23.69 -14.32
N GLU A 383 -23.60 22.67 -13.60
CA GLU A 383 -24.35 21.45 -13.27
C GLU A 383 -25.27 21.61 -12.08
N GLY A 384 -25.03 22.61 -11.24
CA GLY A 384 -25.81 22.84 -10.03
C GLY A 384 -25.02 23.50 -8.91
N THR A 385 -25.67 23.61 -7.76
CA THR A 385 -25.01 24.09 -6.53
C THR A 385 -24.61 22.92 -5.67
N PHE A 386 -23.35 22.91 -5.24
CA PHE A 386 -22.78 21.92 -4.32
C PHE A 386 -22.40 22.58 -3.01
N TRP A 387 -22.66 21.88 -1.91
CA TRP A 387 -22.10 22.20 -0.61
C TRP A 387 -20.81 21.40 -0.44
N GLU A 388 -19.79 22.03 0.10
CA GLU A 388 -18.46 21.44 0.24
C GLU A 388 -17.86 21.73 1.61
N SER A 389 -17.22 20.73 2.20
CA SER A 389 -16.33 20.83 3.37
C SER A 389 -14.91 20.53 2.94
N THR A 390 -13.98 21.41 3.30
CA THR A 390 -12.58 21.30 2.92
C THR A 390 -11.65 21.49 4.11
N GLN A 391 -10.71 20.57 4.29
CA GLN A 391 -9.62 20.70 5.24
C GLN A 391 -8.27 20.74 4.52
N ILE A 392 -7.36 21.60 4.99
CA ILE A 392 -5.98 21.64 4.52
C ILE A 392 -5.16 20.64 5.34
N GLY A 393 -4.42 19.80 4.64
CA GLY A 393 -3.43 18.89 5.20
C GLY A 393 -2.03 19.27 4.75
N THR A 394 -1.03 18.83 5.50
CA THR A 394 0.38 19.01 5.16
C THR A 394 1.06 17.65 5.00
N SER A 395 1.88 17.51 3.98
CA SER A 395 2.85 16.43 3.83
C SER A 395 4.25 16.95 4.16
N ALA A 396 5.27 16.11 4.04
CA ALA A 396 6.66 16.53 4.33
C ALA A 396 7.14 17.69 3.45
N SER A 397 6.60 17.86 2.25
CA SER A 397 7.04 18.87 1.26
C SER A 397 5.94 19.82 0.81
N ASP A 398 4.65 19.45 0.92
CA ASP A 398 3.57 20.17 0.24
C ASP A 398 2.31 20.27 1.10
N GLU A 399 1.53 21.33 0.89
CA GLU A 399 0.16 21.45 1.40
C GLU A 399 -0.81 20.86 0.37
N PHE A 400 -1.89 20.29 0.86
CA PHE A 400 -2.98 19.80 0.03
C PHE A 400 -4.34 20.01 0.72
N SER A 401 -5.41 20.10 -0.06
CA SER A 401 -6.77 20.13 0.44
C SER A 401 -7.45 18.79 0.26
N ILE A 402 -8.27 18.41 1.23
CA ILE A 402 -9.22 17.31 1.16
C ILE A 402 -10.63 17.91 1.20
N THR A 403 -11.38 17.68 0.16
CA THR A 403 -12.75 18.19 0.02
C THR A 403 -13.73 17.02 -0.08
N VAL A 404 -14.81 17.11 0.67
CA VAL A 404 -16.00 16.28 0.51
C VAL A 404 -17.17 17.22 0.21
N GLY A 405 -17.96 16.88 -0.78
CA GLY A 405 -19.13 17.68 -1.13
C GLY A 405 -20.33 16.85 -1.55
N VAL A 406 -21.47 17.52 -1.57
CA VAL A 406 -22.79 16.95 -1.91
C VAL A 406 -23.63 17.97 -2.70
N PRO A 407 -24.64 17.53 -3.47
CA PRO A 407 -25.60 18.44 -4.05
C PRO A 407 -26.30 19.30 -2.99
N PHE A 408 -26.70 20.49 -3.35
CA PHE A 408 -27.38 21.45 -2.45
C PHE A 408 -28.57 20.85 -1.68
N ALA A 409 -29.33 19.96 -2.31
CA ALA A 409 -30.48 19.30 -1.69
C ALA A 409 -30.11 18.49 -0.45
N ASP A 410 -28.89 17.96 -0.40
CA ASP A 410 -28.38 17.10 0.67
C ASP A 410 -27.54 17.86 1.71
N SER A 411 -27.22 19.14 1.46
CA SER A 411 -26.48 19.98 2.41
C SER A 411 -27.14 20.07 3.79
N LYS A 412 -28.46 19.91 3.84
CA LYS A 412 -29.27 19.92 5.07
C LYS A 412 -28.85 18.92 6.13
N TRP A 413 -28.09 17.88 5.75
CA TRP A 413 -27.62 16.83 6.64
C TRP A 413 -26.27 17.16 7.28
N PHE A 414 -25.58 18.18 6.76
CA PHE A 414 -24.17 18.44 7.10
C PHE A 414 -24.02 19.63 8.06
N ARG A 415 -22.94 19.56 8.86
CA ARG A 415 -22.43 20.69 9.64
C ARG A 415 -22.00 21.81 8.68
N GLY A 416 -22.11 23.07 9.09
CA GLY A 416 -21.68 24.20 8.26
C GLY A 416 -22.58 24.52 7.06
N ARG A 417 -23.77 23.92 6.96
CA ARG A 417 -24.76 24.18 5.92
C ARG A 417 -25.28 25.61 5.90
N ASP A 418 -25.09 26.34 6.99
CA ASP A 418 -25.47 27.74 7.19
C ASP A 418 -24.36 28.74 6.82
N THR A 419 -23.25 28.21 6.21
CA THR A 419 -22.15 29.07 5.75
C THR A 419 -22.62 30.16 4.77
N ALA A 420 -22.11 31.38 4.97
CA ALA A 420 -22.30 32.48 4.04
C ALA A 420 -21.33 32.44 2.84
N ASN A 421 -20.32 31.57 2.87
CA ASN A 421 -19.36 31.44 1.78
C ASN A 421 -20.05 30.84 0.57
N ARG A 422 -20.12 31.58 -0.53
CA ARG A 422 -20.70 31.11 -1.79
C ARG A 422 -19.94 31.68 -2.97
N HIS A 423 -19.47 30.80 -3.83
CA HIS A 423 -18.72 31.19 -5.00
C HIS A 423 -19.37 30.62 -6.26
N ARG A 424 -19.24 31.37 -7.36
CA ARG A 424 -19.71 30.92 -8.67
C ARG A 424 -18.53 30.49 -9.55
N SER A 425 -18.60 29.28 -10.07
CA SER A 425 -17.64 28.67 -10.98
C SER A 425 -18.26 28.43 -12.35
N THR A 426 -17.49 28.68 -13.40
CA THR A 426 -17.87 28.32 -14.78
C THR A 426 -17.07 27.12 -15.29
N CYS A 427 -16.30 26.46 -14.42
CA CYS A 427 -15.51 25.28 -14.79
C CYS A 427 -16.40 24.07 -15.10
N PRO A 428 -15.91 23.17 -15.97
CA PRO A 428 -14.63 23.25 -16.68
C PRO A 428 -14.63 24.28 -17.82
N ASP A 429 -13.83 25.36 -17.67
CA ASP A 429 -13.64 26.39 -18.68
C ASP A 429 -12.12 26.54 -18.95
N PRO A 430 -11.61 26.02 -20.09
CA PRO A 430 -10.19 26.06 -20.40
C PRO A 430 -9.61 27.48 -20.53
N ALA A 431 -10.46 28.48 -20.79
CA ALA A 431 -10.00 29.86 -20.94
C ALA A 431 -9.78 30.55 -19.58
N CYS A 432 -10.55 30.16 -18.55
CA CYS A 432 -10.51 30.80 -17.23
C CYS A 432 -9.18 30.53 -16.49
N CYS A 433 -8.65 29.32 -16.56
CA CYS A 433 -7.45 28.91 -15.80
C CYS A 433 -6.12 29.18 -16.50
N LYS A 434 -6.15 29.61 -17.77
CA LYS A 434 -4.94 29.92 -18.56
C LYS A 434 -4.47 31.38 -18.42
N ARG A 435 -5.16 32.22 -17.70
CA ARG A 435 -4.76 33.62 -17.50
C ARG A 435 -3.71 33.72 -16.40
N PRO A 436 -2.50 34.26 -16.70
CA PRO A 436 -1.41 34.39 -15.72
C PRO A 436 -1.76 35.30 -14.53
N ASP A 437 -2.70 36.21 -14.70
CA ASP A 437 -3.04 37.29 -13.77
C ASP A 437 -4.38 37.09 -13.06
N GLY A 438 -4.88 35.86 -13.00
CA GLY A 438 -6.24 35.66 -12.56
C GLY A 438 -6.44 34.98 -11.20
#